data_4714a3102f87a95e7aee8c00815315cb
#
_entry.id   4714a3102f87a95e7aee8c00815315cb
#
_cell.length_a   1.000
_cell.length_b   1.000
_cell.length_c   1.000
_cell.angle_alpha   90.00
_cell.angle_beta   90.00
_cell.angle_gamma   90.00
#
_symmetry.space_group_name_H-M   'P 1'
#
loop_
_entity.id
_entity.type
_entity.pdbx_description
1 polymer ?
#
loop_
_entity_poly.entity_id
_entity_poly.type
_entity_poly.pdbx_seq_one_letter_code
_entity_poly.pdbx_strand_id
1 'polypeptide(L)'
;VIMVVEKLEELRQIIAVSKQLGVEPLVGIRARLLSKGAGKWAESGGENAKFGLSTAELLAATEMLKAENLGHCLKLIHFHIGSQVPDILTVKRAVQEATRFYAKLRKMGFDIEYLDVGGGLGVDYDGSRSAFDSSTNYSLQEYTNDIVYYVADVCNAEKVPHPDIISESGRAIVAHHSVLIVEVFGAIGKTHPDIKFNY
;
A
#
# COMPACT_ATOMS: atom_id res chain seq x y z
N VAL A 1 14.46 13.19 -5.66
CA VAL A 1 14.02 11.80 -5.55
C VAL A 1 13.89 11.44 -4.08
N ILE A 2 12.76 10.83 -3.66
CA ILE A 2 12.58 10.32 -2.30
C ILE A 2 12.90 8.82 -2.32
N MET A 3 13.76 8.37 -1.42
CA MET A 3 14.15 6.97 -1.27
C MET A 3 13.30 6.34 -0.17
N VAL A 4 12.46 5.36 -0.55
CA VAL A 4 11.57 4.67 0.39
C VAL A 4 12.28 3.45 0.96
N VAL A 5 12.40 3.38 2.29
CA VAL A 5 13.04 2.26 3.00
C VAL A 5 12.02 1.25 3.50
N GLU A 6 12.36 -0.03 3.39
CA GLU A 6 11.59 -1.17 3.91
C GLU A 6 12.27 -1.86 5.08
N LYS A 7 13.53 -1.52 5.37
CA LYS A 7 14.36 -2.09 6.43
C LYS A 7 15.20 -1.02 7.13
N LEU A 8 15.45 -1.20 8.41
CA LEU A 8 16.33 -0.29 9.16
C LEU A 8 17.75 -0.25 8.60
N GLU A 9 18.22 -1.36 8.01
CA GLU A 9 19.56 -1.42 7.42
C GLU A 9 19.70 -0.52 6.19
N GLU A 10 18.66 -0.44 5.37
CA GLU A 10 18.63 0.49 4.22
C GLU A 10 18.74 1.95 4.69
N LEU A 11 18.05 2.29 5.78
CA LEU A 11 18.14 3.63 6.36
C LEU A 11 19.57 3.92 6.85
N ARG A 12 20.23 2.96 7.52
CA ARG A 12 21.64 3.11 7.95
C ARG A 12 22.57 3.37 6.78
N GLN A 13 22.37 2.63 5.67
CA GLN A 13 23.17 2.80 4.46
C GLN A 13 22.95 4.18 3.83
N ILE A 14 21.69 4.64 3.73
CA ILE A 14 21.37 5.99 3.22
C ILE A 14 22.07 7.07 4.08
N ILE A 15 21.97 6.97 5.40
CA ILE A 15 22.61 7.90 6.32
C ILE A 15 24.14 7.90 6.14
N ALA A 16 24.75 6.71 6.05
CA ALA A 16 26.20 6.58 5.87
C ALA A 16 26.67 7.22 4.54
N VAL A 17 25.98 6.92 3.44
CA VAL A 17 26.31 7.46 2.12
C VAL A 17 26.07 8.98 2.06
N SER A 18 24.98 9.48 2.67
CA SER A 18 24.70 10.92 2.71
C SER A 18 25.82 11.69 3.42
N LYS A 19 26.36 11.16 4.51
CA LYS A 19 27.52 11.73 5.22
C LYS A 19 28.78 11.74 4.36
N GLN A 20 29.04 10.64 3.63
CA GLN A 20 30.21 10.56 2.73
C GLN A 20 30.15 11.57 1.60
N LEU A 21 28.95 11.78 1.06
CA LEU A 21 28.72 12.68 -0.09
C LEU A 21 28.49 14.13 0.35
N GLY A 22 28.24 14.39 1.63
CA GLY A 22 27.89 15.72 2.14
C GLY A 22 26.55 16.24 1.61
N VAL A 23 25.58 15.33 1.38
CA VAL A 23 24.24 15.67 0.86
C VAL A 23 23.16 15.19 1.81
N GLU A 24 22.07 15.94 1.92
CA GLU A 24 20.91 15.52 2.69
C GLU A 24 19.99 14.63 1.84
N PRO A 25 19.61 13.43 2.34
CA PRO A 25 18.74 12.54 1.61
C PRO A 25 17.28 12.94 1.81
N LEU A 26 16.42 12.72 0.80
CA LEU A 26 14.98 12.71 1.02
C LEU A 26 14.55 11.26 1.25
N VAL A 27 13.94 10.99 2.42
CA VAL A 27 13.61 9.65 2.87
C VAL A 27 12.09 9.47 2.97
N GLY A 28 11.62 8.33 2.50
CA GLY A 28 10.29 7.80 2.78
C GLY A 28 10.40 6.52 3.62
N ILE A 29 9.35 6.17 4.33
CA ILE A 29 9.25 4.91 5.08
C ILE A 29 8.03 4.14 4.58
N ARG A 30 8.25 2.87 4.20
CA ARG A 30 7.15 1.94 3.97
C ARG A 30 6.69 1.37 5.30
N ALA A 31 5.47 1.74 5.70
CA ALA A 31 4.83 1.24 6.91
C ALA A 31 4.17 -0.13 6.65
N ARG A 32 4.39 -1.07 7.56
CA ARG A 32 3.66 -2.34 7.60
C ARG A 32 2.34 -2.11 8.30
N LEU A 33 1.24 -2.28 7.55
CA LEU A 33 -0.10 -2.14 8.09
C LEU A 33 -0.55 -3.45 8.75
N LEU A 34 -1.36 -3.34 9.80
CA LEU A 34 -2.05 -4.48 10.42
C LEU A 34 -3.25 -4.93 9.59
N SER A 35 -3.84 -4.01 8.82
CA SER A 35 -4.89 -4.32 7.85
C SER A 35 -4.40 -5.37 6.86
N LYS A 36 -5.14 -6.47 6.75
CA LYS A 36 -4.82 -7.52 5.77
C LYS A 36 -5.12 -7.01 4.37
N GLY A 37 -4.18 -7.20 3.46
CA GLY A 37 -4.41 -7.01 2.03
C GLY A 37 -5.47 -7.97 1.48
N ALA A 38 -5.88 -7.78 0.24
CA ALA A 38 -6.81 -8.66 -0.46
C ALA A 38 -6.16 -9.26 -1.72
N GLY A 39 -6.79 -10.32 -2.26
CA GLY A 39 -6.34 -11.02 -3.46
C GLY A 39 -5.20 -12.01 -3.20
N LYS A 40 -4.53 -12.45 -4.28
CA LYS A 40 -3.44 -13.46 -4.24
C LYS A 40 -2.26 -13.06 -3.35
N TRP A 41 -2.15 -11.80 -2.98
CA TRP A 41 -1.09 -11.24 -2.14
C TRP A 41 -1.61 -10.78 -0.78
N ALA A 42 -2.71 -11.36 -0.29
CA ALA A 42 -3.29 -11.06 1.03
C ALA A 42 -2.29 -11.21 2.19
N GLU A 43 -1.27 -12.07 2.01
CA GLU A 43 -0.15 -12.24 2.95
C GLU A 43 0.87 -11.10 2.92
N SER A 44 0.74 -10.13 2.01
CA SER A 44 1.61 -8.94 1.95
C SER A 44 1.29 -7.89 3.01
N GLY A 45 0.19 -8.04 3.72
CA GLY A 45 -0.24 -7.21 4.85
C GLY A 45 -0.37 -8.04 6.14
N GLY A 46 -0.54 -7.33 7.28
CA GLY A 46 -0.63 -7.95 8.60
C GLY A 46 0.73 -8.11 9.30
N GLU A 47 0.68 -8.59 10.53
CA GLU A 47 1.83 -8.66 11.44
C GLU A 47 3.01 -9.49 10.90
N ASN A 48 2.72 -10.50 10.08
CA ASN A 48 3.71 -11.40 9.46
C ASN A 48 4.13 -10.98 8.04
N ALA A 49 3.76 -9.79 7.59
CA ALA A 49 4.14 -9.31 6.27
C ALA A 49 5.66 -9.19 6.14
N LYS A 50 6.18 -9.58 4.96
CA LYS A 50 7.62 -9.56 4.66
C LYS A 50 8.17 -8.16 4.42
N PHE A 51 7.29 -7.21 4.08
CA PHE A 51 7.69 -5.89 3.56
C PHE A 51 7.27 -4.78 4.51
N GLY A 52 8.10 -3.74 4.56
CA GLY A 52 7.87 -2.54 5.34
C GLY A 52 8.23 -2.67 6.81
N LEU A 53 8.36 -1.55 7.47
CA LEU A 53 8.70 -1.44 8.87
C LEU A 53 7.46 -1.66 9.76
N SER A 54 7.61 -2.48 10.79
CA SER A 54 6.65 -2.56 11.89
C SER A 54 6.60 -1.23 12.67
N THR A 55 5.60 -1.04 13.51
CA THR A 55 5.50 0.16 14.34
C THR A 55 6.76 0.39 15.18
N ALA A 56 7.34 -0.67 15.76
CA ALA A 56 8.56 -0.57 16.56
C ALA A 56 9.78 -0.16 15.70
N GLU A 57 9.92 -0.76 14.51
CA GLU A 57 10.98 -0.40 13.57
C GLU A 57 10.82 1.02 13.01
N LEU A 58 9.57 1.45 12.78
CA LEU A 58 9.28 2.82 12.34
C LEU A 58 9.70 3.83 13.41
N LEU A 59 9.40 3.57 14.68
CA LEU A 59 9.89 4.40 15.79
C LEU A 59 11.42 4.40 15.88
N ALA A 60 12.06 3.24 15.74
CA ALA A 60 13.52 3.16 15.70
C ALA A 60 14.12 3.97 14.53
N ALA A 61 13.49 3.93 13.34
CA ALA A 61 13.90 4.75 12.20
C ALA A 61 13.80 6.24 12.49
N THR A 62 12.72 6.68 13.17
CA THR A 62 12.58 8.10 13.55
C THR A 62 13.63 8.54 14.54
N GLU A 63 13.99 7.70 15.54
CA GLU A 63 15.07 8.01 16.48
C GLU A 63 16.45 8.04 15.79
N MET A 64 16.71 7.14 14.84
CA MET A 64 17.94 7.17 14.05
C MET A 64 18.08 8.50 13.26
N LEU A 65 17.01 8.95 12.59
CA LEU A 65 17.01 10.20 11.85
C LEU A 65 17.21 11.41 12.78
N LYS A 66 16.59 11.42 13.96
CA LYS A 66 16.78 12.49 14.96
C LYS A 66 18.21 12.53 15.48
N ALA A 67 18.80 11.37 15.84
CA ALA A 67 20.16 11.28 16.33
C ALA A 67 21.20 11.85 15.35
N GLU A 68 20.90 11.81 14.06
CA GLU A 68 21.76 12.30 12.99
C GLU A 68 21.38 13.72 12.51
N ASN A 69 20.43 14.38 13.18
CA ASN A 69 19.85 15.67 12.77
C ASN A 69 19.19 15.66 11.40
N LEU A 70 18.75 14.50 10.91
CA LEU A 70 18.10 14.29 9.61
C LEU A 70 16.58 14.10 9.73
N GLY A 71 15.96 14.46 10.87
CA GLY A 71 14.52 14.32 11.06
C GLY A 71 13.68 15.08 10.02
N HIS A 72 14.16 16.22 9.55
CA HIS A 72 13.53 17.03 8.49
C HIS A 72 13.61 16.37 7.10
N CYS A 73 14.46 15.37 6.94
CA CYS A 73 14.61 14.60 5.70
C CYS A 73 13.53 13.52 5.51
N LEU A 74 12.77 13.19 6.55
CA LEU A 74 11.64 12.26 6.44
C LEU A 74 10.44 12.97 5.83
N LYS A 75 10.14 12.66 4.57
CA LYS A 75 9.16 13.40 3.77
C LYS A 75 7.93 12.58 3.36
N LEU A 76 8.00 11.25 3.44
CA LEU A 76 6.97 10.40 2.87
C LEU A 76 6.70 9.19 3.76
N ILE A 77 5.42 8.87 3.89
CA ILE A 77 4.94 7.56 4.37
C ILE A 77 4.30 6.84 3.20
N HIS A 78 4.74 5.60 2.98
CA HIS A 78 4.24 4.70 1.95
C HIS A 78 3.65 3.44 2.58
N PHE A 79 2.65 2.88 1.93
CA PHE A 79 2.16 1.53 2.20
C PHE A 79 1.71 0.84 0.92
N HIS A 80 1.64 -0.48 0.95
CA HIS A 80 1.15 -1.28 -0.17
C HIS A 80 0.29 -2.42 0.33
N ILE A 81 -0.93 -2.54 -0.17
CA ILE A 81 -1.95 -3.49 0.30
C ILE A 81 -2.12 -4.72 -0.59
N GLY A 82 -1.37 -4.79 -1.66
CA GLY A 82 -1.44 -5.90 -2.61
C GLY A 82 -1.61 -5.45 -4.06
N SER A 83 -1.97 -6.39 -4.91
CA SER A 83 -2.19 -6.16 -6.34
C SER A 83 -3.57 -6.63 -6.71
N GLN A 84 -4.27 -5.91 -7.58
CA GLN A 84 -5.64 -6.25 -8.00
C GLN A 84 -6.56 -6.42 -6.77
N VAL A 85 -6.71 -5.34 -5.99
CA VAL A 85 -7.55 -5.36 -4.78
C VAL A 85 -9.02 -5.24 -5.19
N PRO A 86 -9.82 -6.31 -5.03
CA PRO A 86 -11.17 -6.32 -5.58
C PRO A 86 -12.20 -5.60 -4.70
N ASP A 87 -11.90 -5.39 -3.42
CA ASP A 87 -12.83 -4.85 -2.44
C ASP A 87 -12.40 -3.47 -1.91
N ILE A 88 -13.28 -2.49 -2.10
CA ILE A 88 -13.06 -1.11 -1.64
C ILE A 88 -12.89 -1.01 -0.11
N LEU A 89 -13.52 -1.88 0.68
CA LEU A 89 -13.38 -1.84 2.13
C LEU A 89 -11.96 -2.10 2.59
N THR A 90 -11.22 -2.94 1.86
CA THR A 90 -9.79 -3.17 2.10
C THR A 90 -8.97 -1.89 1.90
N VAL A 91 -9.25 -1.16 0.82
CA VAL A 91 -8.60 0.15 0.55
C VAL A 91 -8.91 1.14 1.67
N LYS A 92 -10.18 1.30 2.03
CA LYS A 92 -10.63 2.24 3.09
C LYS A 92 -9.90 2.00 4.41
N ARG A 93 -9.85 0.77 4.88
CA ARG A 93 -9.18 0.40 6.13
C ARG A 93 -7.69 0.70 6.10
N ALA A 94 -7.03 0.36 5.01
CA ALA A 94 -5.60 0.61 4.84
C ALA A 94 -5.27 2.10 4.82
N VAL A 95 -6.04 2.91 4.09
CA VAL A 95 -5.85 4.37 4.04
C VAL A 95 -6.04 4.99 5.40
N GLN A 96 -7.09 4.60 6.15
CA GLN A 96 -7.31 5.10 7.51
C GLN A 96 -6.14 4.75 8.44
N GLU A 97 -5.65 3.52 8.39
CA GLU A 97 -4.52 3.08 9.23
C GLU A 97 -3.24 3.85 8.88
N ALA A 98 -2.90 3.93 7.60
CA ALA A 98 -1.70 4.64 7.15
C ALA A 98 -1.75 6.14 7.46
N THR A 99 -2.91 6.76 7.31
CA THR A 99 -3.07 8.18 7.65
C THR A 99 -2.90 8.42 9.15
N ARG A 100 -3.23 7.45 10.01
CA ARG A 100 -2.92 7.55 11.45
C ARG A 100 -1.41 7.49 11.71
N PHE A 101 -0.64 6.68 10.99
CA PHE A 101 0.83 6.73 11.06
C PHE A 101 1.34 8.11 10.66
N TYR A 102 0.89 8.63 9.52
CA TYR A 102 1.21 9.99 9.09
C TYR A 102 0.92 11.02 10.18
N ALA A 103 -0.31 11.04 10.72
CA ALA A 103 -0.72 12.00 11.73
C ALA A 103 0.11 11.91 13.03
N LYS A 104 0.45 10.69 13.47
CA LYS A 104 1.30 10.50 14.65
C LYS A 104 2.71 11.03 14.43
N LEU A 105 3.30 10.77 13.29
CA LEU A 105 4.64 11.26 12.94
C LEU A 105 4.65 12.79 12.81
N ARG A 106 3.62 13.40 12.21
CA ARG A 106 3.45 14.86 12.20
C ARG A 106 3.43 15.44 13.63
N LYS A 107 2.69 14.81 14.56
CA LYS A 107 2.64 15.21 15.96
C LYS A 107 3.96 15.02 16.70
N MET A 108 4.80 14.08 16.26
CA MET A 108 6.16 13.88 16.79
C MET A 108 7.17 14.91 16.24
N GLY A 109 6.73 15.85 15.39
CA GLY A 109 7.53 16.95 14.87
C GLY A 109 8.23 16.63 13.53
N PHE A 110 7.88 15.54 12.85
CA PHE A 110 8.39 15.27 11.51
C PHE A 110 7.60 16.03 10.45
N ASP A 111 8.30 16.68 9.53
CA ASP A 111 7.69 17.47 8.46
C ASP A 111 7.41 16.60 7.22
N ILE A 112 6.53 15.61 7.40
CA ILE A 112 6.12 14.71 6.32
C ILE A 112 5.16 15.45 5.40
N GLU A 113 5.43 15.43 4.10
CA GLU A 113 4.67 16.13 3.08
C GLU A 113 3.76 15.19 2.28
N TYR A 114 4.19 13.91 2.11
CA TYR A 114 3.56 12.98 1.20
C TYR A 114 3.00 11.75 1.90
N LEU A 115 1.81 11.32 1.47
CA LEU A 115 1.27 10.01 1.77
C LEU A 115 1.12 9.23 0.45
N ASP A 116 1.98 8.24 0.24
CA ASP A 116 1.90 7.35 -0.89
C ASP A 116 1.04 6.13 -0.54
N VAL A 117 -0.14 6.08 -1.12
CA VAL A 117 -1.13 5.01 -0.87
C VAL A 117 -0.81 3.73 -1.64
N GLY A 118 0.34 3.70 -2.32
CA GLY A 118 0.82 2.54 -3.05
C GLY A 118 -0.02 2.16 -4.25
N GLY A 119 0.12 0.90 -4.65
CA GLY A 119 -0.66 0.30 -5.72
C GLY A 119 -1.85 -0.51 -5.21
N GLY A 120 -2.36 -1.33 -6.10
CA GLY A 120 -3.46 -2.23 -5.81
C GLY A 120 -4.79 -1.83 -6.42
N LEU A 121 -4.91 -0.62 -6.98
CA LEU A 121 -6.10 -0.24 -7.75
C LEU A 121 -6.39 -1.31 -8.80
N GLY A 122 -7.53 -1.98 -8.65
CA GLY A 122 -7.93 -3.12 -9.46
C GLY A 122 -8.57 -2.71 -10.79
N VAL A 123 -8.64 -3.69 -11.68
CA VAL A 123 -9.32 -3.59 -12.97
C VAL A 123 -10.41 -4.65 -13.02
N ASP A 124 -11.57 -4.27 -13.53
CA ASP A 124 -12.68 -5.19 -13.75
C ASP A 124 -12.47 -5.93 -15.08
N TYR A 125 -11.71 -7.05 -15.02
CA TYR A 125 -11.35 -7.82 -16.22
C TYR A 125 -12.50 -8.66 -16.77
N ASP A 126 -13.40 -9.13 -15.90
CA ASP A 126 -14.50 -10.03 -16.29
C ASP A 126 -15.86 -9.30 -16.42
N GLY A 127 -15.91 -8.01 -16.09
CA GLY A 127 -17.12 -7.19 -16.21
C GLY A 127 -18.19 -7.45 -15.14
N SER A 128 -17.88 -8.28 -14.11
CA SER A 128 -18.87 -8.66 -13.09
C SER A 128 -19.12 -7.60 -12.04
N ARG A 129 -18.24 -6.59 -11.91
CA ARG A 129 -18.28 -5.55 -10.89
C ARG A 129 -18.47 -6.10 -9.49
N SER A 130 -17.70 -7.12 -9.16
CA SER A 130 -17.78 -7.86 -7.92
C SER A 130 -16.46 -7.88 -7.17
N ALA A 131 -16.46 -8.40 -5.93
CA ALA A 131 -15.25 -8.60 -5.14
C ALA A 131 -14.46 -9.87 -5.52
N PHE A 132 -14.63 -10.41 -6.73
CA PHE A 132 -13.81 -11.50 -7.25
C PHE A 132 -12.41 -11.02 -7.67
N ASP A 133 -11.44 -11.92 -7.64
CA ASP A 133 -10.03 -11.64 -7.96
C ASP A 133 -9.82 -11.04 -9.36
N SER A 134 -10.73 -11.31 -10.32
CA SER A 134 -10.70 -10.79 -11.69
C SER A 134 -11.53 -9.52 -11.89
N SER A 135 -12.09 -8.95 -10.82
CA SER A 135 -12.99 -7.81 -10.88
C SER A 135 -12.73 -6.81 -9.77
N THR A 136 -13.55 -5.76 -9.68
CA THR A 136 -13.58 -4.79 -8.57
C THR A 136 -15.03 -4.41 -8.27
N ASN A 137 -15.37 -4.27 -6.99
CA ASN A 137 -16.70 -3.83 -6.55
C ASN A 137 -16.82 -2.30 -6.43
N TYR A 138 -15.90 -1.56 -7.06
CA TYR A 138 -15.84 -0.09 -7.00
C TYR A 138 -15.40 0.52 -8.34
N SER A 139 -15.73 1.77 -8.53
CA SER A 139 -15.28 2.59 -9.64
C SER A 139 -14.02 3.38 -9.29
N LEU A 140 -13.31 3.91 -10.30
CA LEU A 140 -12.19 4.82 -10.10
C LEU A 140 -12.61 6.06 -9.28
N GLN A 141 -13.82 6.57 -9.53
CA GLN A 141 -14.34 7.73 -8.79
C GLN A 141 -14.56 7.41 -7.31
N GLU A 142 -15.10 6.24 -7.00
CA GLU A 142 -15.26 5.79 -5.60
C GLU A 142 -13.92 5.59 -4.92
N TYR A 143 -12.96 4.94 -5.59
CA TYR A 143 -11.60 4.81 -5.08
C TYR A 143 -10.98 6.16 -4.72
N THR A 144 -11.06 7.12 -5.63
CA THR A 144 -10.48 8.46 -5.41
C THR A 144 -11.20 9.20 -4.29
N ASN A 145 -12.54 9.18 -4.28
CA ASN A 145 -13.34 9.82 -3.24
C ASN A 145 -13.02 9.26 -1.86
N ASP A 146 -12.91 7.94 -1.76
CA ASP A 146 -12.63 7.27 -0.49
C ASP A 146 -11.24 7.59 0.04
N ILE A 147 -10.21 7.59 -0.82
CA ILE A 147 -8.87 7.96 -0.39
C ILE A 147 -8.86 9.40 0.15
N VAL A 148 -9.38 10.36 -0.62
CA VAL A 148 -9.39 11.77 -0.22
C VAL A 148 -10.20 11.96 1.05
N TYR A 149 -11.38 11.33 1.14
CA TYR A 149 -12.25 11.42 2.31
C TYR A 149 -11.56 10.93 3.59
N TYR A 150 -11.01 9.71 3.57
CA TYR A 150 -10.43 9.13 4.78
C TYR A 150 -9.11 9.80 5.19
N VAL A 151 -8.32 10.29 4.24
CA VAL A 151 -7.15 11.11 4.57
C VAL A 151 -7.59 12.41 5.23
N ALA A 152 -8.57 13.11 4.66
CA ALA A 152 -9.07 14.36 5.22
C ALA A 152 -9.72 14.15 6.60
N ASP A 153 -10.54 13.11 6.75
CA ASP A 153 -11.23 12.78 8.02
C ASP A 153 -10.22 12.57 9.18
N VAL A 154 -9.21 11.72 8.96
CA VAL A 154 -8.17 11.47 9.97
C VAL A 154 -7.35 12.72 10.25
N CYS A 155 -6.90 13.46 9.21
CA CYS A 155 -6.10 14.66 9.39
C CYS A 155 -6.86 15.75 10.16
N ASN A 156 -8.14 15.95 9.85
CA ASN A 156 -9.00 16.91 10.55
C ASN A 156 -9.22 16.50 12.02
N ALA A 157 -9.52 15.22 12.28
CA ALA A 157 -9.70 14.70 13.63
C ALA A 157 -8.42 14.84 14.48
N GLU A 158 -7.26 14.58 13.87
CA GLU A 158 -5.96 14.66 14.53
C GLU A 158 -5.36 16.08 14.53
N LYS A 159 -6.00 17.03 13.84
CA LYS A 159 -5.55 18.44 13.70
C LYS A 159 -4.13 18.57 13.15
N VAL A 160 -3.85 17.83 12.08
CA VAL A 160 -2.59 17.90 11.33
C VAL A 160 -2.84 18.38 9.90
N PRO A 161 -1.83 18.96 9.21
CA PRO A 161 -1.96 19.31 7.80
C PRO A 161 -2.31 18.11 6.94
N HIS A 162 -3.01 18.33 5.85
CA HIS A 162 -3.27 17.28 4.85
C HIS A 162 -1.99 17.04 4.03
N PRO A 163 -1.63 15.77 3.76
CA PRO A 163 -0.51 15.45 2.87
C PRO A 163 -0.88 15.61 1.40
N ASP A 164 0.11 15.75 0.55
CA ASP A 164 -0.03 15.43 -0.86
C ASP A 164 -0.14 13.91 -1.03
N ILE A 165 -1.11 13.46 -1.83
CA ILE A 165 -1.39 12.04 -2.04
C ILE A 165 -0.70 11.57 -3.31
N ILE A 166 0.07 10.47 -3.21
CA ILE A 166 0.68 9.76 -4.33
C ILE A 166 0.00 8.40 -4.45
N SER A 167 -0.24 7.93 -5.68
CA SER A 167 -0.71 6.57 -5.95
C SER A 167 0.11 5.90 -7.04
N GLU A 168 0.31 4.59 -6.92
CA GLU A 168 1.08 3.75 -7.86
C GLU A 168 0.11 2.92 -8.72
N SER A 169 -0.73 3.58 -9.48
CA SER A 169 -1.87 2.98 -10.21
C SER A 169 -1.52 2.43 -11.59
N GLY A 170 -0.32 1.87 -11.78
CA GLY A 170 0.19 1.41 -13.08
C GLY A 170 -0.74 0.43 -13.78
N ARG A 171 -1.26 -0.58 -13.08
CA ARG A 171 -2.21 -1.57 -13.64
C ARG A 171 -3.43 -0.89 -14.27
N ALA A 172 -4.09 0.00 -13.55
CA ALA A 172 -5.30 0.68 -14.02
C ALA A 172 -5.05 1.56 -15.26
N ILE A 173 -3.83 2.11 -15.39
CA ILE A 173 -3.46 2.96 -16.52
C ILE A 173 -3.18 2.12 -17.78
N VAL A 174 -2.51 0.97 -17.65
CA VAL A 174 -1.98 0.24 -18.81
C VAL A 174 -2.67 -1.10 -19.10
N ALA A 175 -3.57 -1.58 -18.26
CA ALA A 175 -4.16 -2.92 -18.38
C ALA A 175 -4.85 -3.17 -19.73
N HIS A 176 -5.47 -2.15 -20.31
CA HIS A 176 -6.24 -2.28 -21.56
C HIS A 176 -5.43 -2.01 -22.84
N HIS A 177 -4.12 -1.78 -22.75
CA HIS A 177 -3.31 -1.44 -23.92
C HIS A 177 -3.02 -2.64 -24.81
N SER A 178 -3.13 -3.88 -24.28
CA SER A 178 -2.92 -5.12 -25.03
C SER A 178 -3.85 -6.23 -24.59
N VAL A 179 -4.19 -7.13 -25.52
CA VAL A 179 -5.06 -8.29 -25.30
C VAL A 179 -4.35 -9.53 -25.82
N LEU A 180 -4.34 -10.60 -25.03
CA LEU A 180 -3.88 -11.92 -25.46
C LEU A 180 -5.07 -12.75 -25.91
N ILE A 181 -5.06 -13.17 -27.16
CA ILE A 181 -6.07 -14.07 -27.72
C ILE A 181 -5.47 -15.46 -27.82
N VAL A 182 -6.15 -16.45 -27.21
CA VAL A 182 -5.73 -17.86 -27.21
C VAL A 182 -6.86 -18.75 -27.66
N GLU A 183 -6.51 -19.83 -28.35
CA GLU A 183 -7.45 -20.90 -28.69
C GLU A 183 -7.59 -21.85 -27.49
N VAL A 184 -8.82 -22.31 -27.23
CA VAL A 184 -9.10 -23.30 -26.19
C VAL A 184 -8.94 -24.70 -26.79
N PHE A 185 -7.88 -25.41 -26.42
CA PHE A 185 -7.60 -26.77 -26.92
C PHE A 185 -8.43 -27.87 -26.28
N GLY A 186 -9.06 -27.60 -25.13
CA GLY A 186 -9.87 -28.59 -24.43
C GLY A 186 -10.19 -28.19 -23.00
N ALA A 187 -10.96 -29.01 -22.31
CA ALA A 187 -11.29 -28.88 -20.92
C ALA A 187 -11.00 -30.17 -20.16
N ILE A 188 -10.48 -30.04 -18.93
CA ILE A 188 -10.34 -31.19 -18.02
C ILE A 188 -11.50 -31.13 -17.06
N GLY A 189 -12.44 -32.08 -17.21
CA GLY A 189 -13.56 -32.27 -16.29
C GLY A 189 -13.27 -33.40 -15.30
N LYS A 190 -13.63 -33.22 -14.03
CA LYS A 190 -13.74 -34.33 -13.07
C LYS A 190 -15.13 -34.91 -13.19
N THR A 191 -15.26 -36.08 -13.83
CA THR A 191 -16.50 -36.85 -13.81
C THR A 191 -16.52 -37.69 -12.55
N HIS A 192 -17.51 -37.51 -11.69
CA HIS A 192 -17.80 -38.43 -10.61
C HIS A 192 -18.70 -39.53 -11.21
N PRO A 193 -18.34 -40.81 -11.12
CA PRO A 193 -19.28 -41.85 -11.44
C PRO A 193 -20.50 -41.73 -10.52
N ASP A 194 -21.70 -41.91 -11.08
CA ASP A 194 -22.92 -41.88 -10.29
C ASP A 194 -22.85 -42.95 -9.19
N ILE A 195 -22.58 -42.53 -7.98
CA ILE A 195 -22.59 -43.41 -6.81
C ILE A 195 -24.06 -43.64 -6.46
N LYS A 196 -24.58 -44.80 -6.87
CA LYS A 196 -25.91 -45.27 -6.42
C LYS A 196 -25.78 -45.73 -4.97
N PHE A 197 -26.29 -44.92 -4.05
CA PHE A 197 -26.50 -45.38 -2.68
C PHE A 197 -27.74 -46.29 -2.66
N ASN A 198 -27.55 -47.57 -2.40
CA ASN A 198 -28.66 -48.47 -2.02
C ASN A 198 -28.89 -48.24 -0.53
N TYR A 199 -30.05 -47.71 -0.18
CA TYR A 199 -30.57 -47.66 1.18
C TYR A 199 -31.16 -48.98 1.58
#